data_d4378807a2deb0f4410e1177633a076e
#
_entry.id   d4378807a2deb0f4410e1177633a076e
#
_cell.length_a   1.000
_cell.length_b   1.000
_cell.length_c   1.000
_cell.angle_alpha   90.00
_cell.angle_beta   90.00
_cell.angle_gamma   90.00
#
_symmetry.space_group_name_H-M   'P 1'
#
loop_
_entity.id
_entity.type
_entity.pdbx_description
1 polymer ?
#
loop_
_entity_poly.entity_id
_entity_poly.type
_entity_poly.pdbx_seq_one_letter_code
_entity_poly.pdbx_strand_id
1 'polypeptide(L)'
;MKQLLLTILFITFVLPLTAQSAGEMVTHPPKYEVRAAWVTAVYGLDWPRTRATSPEGIRKQKAELVEILDRLKDANFNTVLFQTRTRGDVLYRSKIEPFNSILTGKTAVDPGYDPLAFAIEECHKRGMECHAWMVAIPLGNRKHVANLGNASVTKRKSAICVPYKREYFLNPGNPQTKEYLMSLVREVVEKYDVDGVHFDYLRYPENAPRFPDTYDFRKYGKGRDLAQWRRDNITEIVRHLYKGVKALKPWVKVSTCPVGKYRDTSRYPSRGWNAFHTVYQDAQGWLGEGIQDQIYPMLYFRGNHFYPFALDWQEQSNGRQIIPGLGIYFLDPSEGNWTLDEVERQMHFIRTHKLAGQAHYRVKYLMDNTQGLYDVLEEDFYTAPALQPAMPWIDNVPPTAPTRLTVTRLPDGYIHLSWMPATDNDKHNVPTYVIYGSDTYPVDTSNPENIIAQRVQGTEYTYAPIRFWTAKRYFTVTAVDRCGNESETCR
;
A
#
# COMPACT_ATOMS: atom_id res chain seq x y z
N MET A 1 28.04 8.92 -83.75
CA MET A 1 28.27 9.13 -82.32
C MET A 1 26.94 9.10 -81.63
N LYS A 2 26.64 8.00 -80.96
CA LYS A 2 25.35 7.79 -80.23
C LYS A 2 25.51 8.22 -78.80
N GLN A 3 24.77 9.21 -78.38
CA GLN A 3 24.63 9.59 -76.93
C GLN A 3 23.67 8.62 -76.20
N LEU A 4 24.19 8.00 -75.21
CA LEU A 4 23.41 7.11 -74.29
C LEU A 4 22.87 7.98 -73.15
N LEU A 5 21.52 8.18 -73.06
CA LEU A 5 20.86 8.80 -71.92
C LEU A 5 20.65 7.74 -70.81
N LEU A 6 21.30 7.92 -69.68
CA LEU A 6 21.08 7.09 -68.48
C LEU A 6 19.97 7.73 -67.68
N THR A 7 18.79 7.10 -67.64
CA THR A 7 17.66 7.52 -66.74
C THR A 7 17.82 6.83 -65.41
N ILE A 8 18.15 7.57 -64.36
CA ILE A 8 18.22 7.05 -63.02
C ILE A 8 16.80 7.14 -62.42
N LEU A 9 16.21 5.95 -62.17
CA LEU A 9 14.93 5.80 -61.51
C LEU A 9 15.13 5.87 -60.01
N PHE A 10 14.75 6.98 -59.38
CA PHE A 10 14.69 7.08 -57.92
C PHE A 10 13.41 6.37 -57.40
N ILE A 11 13.58 5.18 -56.87
CA ILE A 11 12.52 4.51 -56.10
C ILE A 11 12.56 5.08 -54.68
N THR A 12 11.64 5.98 -54.39
CA THR A 12 11.36 6.43 -53.00
C THR A 12 10.59 5.34 -52.29
N PHE A 13 11.27 4.61 -51.41
CA PHE A 13 10.63 3.75 -50.41
C PHE A 13 9.93 4.66 -49.38
N VAL A 14 8.65 4.82 -49.51
CA VAL A 14 7.80 5.37 -48.45
C VAL A 14 7.54 4.24 -47.45
N LEU A 15 8.34 4.19 -46.40
CA LEU A 15 7.99 3.38 -45.24
C LEU A 15 6.72 3.96 -44.60
N PRO A 16 5.66 3.15 -44.40
CA PRO A 16 4.53 3.62 -43.63
C PRO A 16 5.03 3.90 -42.22
N LEU A 17 5.04 5.16 -41.79
CA LEU A 17 5.03 5.50 -40.35
C LEU A 17 3.74 4.91 -39.79
N THR A 18 3.84 3.74 -39.16
CA THR A 18 2.79 3.31 -38.25
C THR A 18 2.81 4.29 -37.10
N ALA A 19 1.89 5.25 -37.12
CA ALA A 19 1.56 6.02 -35.95
C ALA A 19 1.23 4.98 -34.86
N GLN A 20 2.09 4.88 -33.84
CA GLN A 20 1.70 4.21 -32.61
C GLN A 20 0.40 4.89 -32.18
N SER A 21 -0.68 4.13 -32.18
CA SER A 21 -1.96 4.58 -31.67
C SER A 21 -1.72 5.20 -30.29
N ALA A 22 -2.13 6.45 -30.12
CA ALA A 22 -2.32 7.01 -28.80
C ALA A 22 -3.11 5.96 -28.01
N GLY A 23 -2.52 5.43 -26.93
CA GLY A 23 -3.10 4.32 -26.19
C GLY A 23 -4.55 4.67 -25.90
N GLU A 24 -5.47 3.75 -26.21
CA GLU A 24 -6.88 3.87 -25.86
C GLU A 24 -6.93 4.23 -24.36
N MET A 25 -7.52 5.36 -24.04
CA MET A 25 -7.81 5.68 -22.64
C MET A 25 -8.67 4.55 -22.09
N VAL A 26 -8.21 3.90 -21.03
CA VAL A 26 -8.94 2.82 -20.38
C VAL A 26 -10.27 3.42 -19.88
N THR A 27 -11.35 3.16 -20.59
CA THR A 27 -12.68 3.74 -20.32
C THR A 27 -13.42 3.02 -19.21
N HIS A 28 -12.95 1.82 -18.82
CA HIS A 28 -13.57 1.04 -17.75
C HIS A 28 -12.62 0.86 -16.58
N PRO A 29 -13.11 0.91 -15.32
CA PRO A 29 -12.27 0.63 -14.17
C PRO A 29 -11.72 -0.81 -14.23
N PRO A 30 -10.44 -1.02 -13.87
CA PRO A 30 -9.86 -2.37 -13.90
C PRO A 30 -10.45 -3.25 -12.79
N LYS A 31 -10.63 -4.55 -13.08
CA LYS A 31 -11.07 -5.54 -12.07
C LYS A 31 -10.03 -5.70 -10.94
N TYR A 32 -8.75 -5.61 -11.27
CA TYR A 32 -7.65 -5.75 -10.30
C TYR A 32 -6.85 -4.46 -10.23
N GLU A 33 -6.90 -3.79 -9.09
CA GLU A 33 -6.20 -2.52 -8.87
C GLU A 33 -6.03 -2.27 -7.37
N VAL A 34 -4.83 -1.90 -6.93
CA VAL A 34 -4.63 -1.41 -5.56
C VAL A 34 -5.09 0.04 -5.46
N ARG A 35 -6.06 0.31 -4.61
CA ARG A 35 -6.60 1.65 -4.32
C ARG A 35 -6.35 1.95 -2.85
N ALA A 36 -5.20 2.54 -2.56
CA ALA A 36 -4.73 2.69 -1.20
C ALA A 36 -4.80 4.12 -0.69
N ALA A 37 -4.99 4.27 0.62
CA ALA A 37 -4.86 5.55 1.32
C ALA A 37 -4.04 5.40 2.60
N TRP A 38 -3.15 6.36 2.88
CA TRP A 38 -2.44 6.45 4.15
C TRP A 38 -3.33 7.14 5.20
N VAL A 39 -3.53 6.45 6.32
CA VAL A 39 -4.15 7.00 7.54
C VAL A 39 -3.05 7.32 8.54
N THR A 40 -2.74 8.60 8.69
CA THR A 40 -1.60 9.10 9.44
C THR A 40 -1.99 9.40 10.88
N ALA A 41 -1.31 8.78 11.84
CA ALA A 41 -1.56 8.99 13.27
C ALA A 41 -0.57 9.96 13.93
N VAL A 42 0.65 10.09 13.38
CA VAL A 42 1.65 11.00 13.93
C VAL A 42 1.08 12.43 14.05
N TYR A 43 1.21 13.02 15.24
CA TYR A 43 0.65 14.33 15.58
C TYR A 43 -0.88 14.45 15.43
N GLY A 44 -1.62 13.35 15.26
CA GLY A 44 -3.06 13.36 15.01
C GLY A 44 -3.44 13.98 13.66
N LEU A 45 -2.59 13.84 12.66
CA LEU A 45 -2.78 14.49 11.36
C LEU A 45 -4.07 14.05 10.65
N ASP A 46 -4.43 12.76 10.74
CA ASP A 46 -5.68 12.23 10.22
C ASP A 46 -6.54 11.65 11.33
N TRP A 47 -5.94 10.85 12.21
CA TRP A 47 -6.59 10.15 13.31
C TRP A 47 -5.58 9.86 14.43
N PRO A 48 -5.97 9.86 15.72
CA PRO A 48 -7.27 10.31 16.25
C PRO A 48 -7.30 11.83 16.51
N ARG A 49 -8.49 12.42 16.45
CA ARG A 49 -8.75 13.81 16.88
C ARG A 49 -9.14 13.84 18.37
N THR A 50 -9.93 12.85 18.80
CA THR A 50 -10.39 12.72 20.20
C THR A 50 -9.44 11.83 21.01
N ARG A 51 -9.23 12.16 22.29
CA ARG A 51 -8.41 11.35 23.21
C ARG A 51 -9.27 10.32 23.93
N ALA A 52 -8.78 9.07 23.99
CA ALA A 52 -9.41 7.96 24.71
C ALA A 52 -9.09 8.02 26.22
N THR A 53 -9.65 8.99 26.94
CA THR A 53 -9.45 9.16 28.38
C THR A 53 -10.68 8.79 29.22
N SER A 54 -11.77 8.42 28.56
CA SER A 54 -13.04 7.99 29.14
C SER A 54 -13.77 7.03 28.20
N PRO A 55 -14.78 6.28 28.63
CA PRO A 55 -15.59 5.45 27.75
C PRO A 55 -16.19 6.23 26.57
N GLU A 56 -16.61 7.48 26.79
CA GLU A 56 -17.12 8.36 25.74
C GLU A 56 -16.02 8.75 24.75
N GLY A 57 -14.83 9.10 25.25
CA GLY A 57 -13.67 9.41 24.40
C GLY A 57 -13.25 8.22 23.53
N ILE A 58 -13.31 6.99 24.08
CA ILE A 58 -13.07 5.75 23.32
C ILE A 58 -14.09 5.59 22.20
N ARG A 59 -15.40 5.76 22.49
CA ARG A 59 -16.46 5.65 21.48
C ARG A 59 -16.26 6.67 20.35
N LYS A 60 -15.97 7.93 20.70
CA LYS A 60 -15.71 8.99 19.70
C LYS A 60 -14.48 8.69 18.84
N GLN A 61 -13.38 8.29 19.47
CA GLN A 61 -12.14 7.95 18.76
C GLN A 61 -12.34 6.80 17.77
N LYS A 62 -13.13 5.78 18.15
CA LYS A 62 -13.53 4.68 17.26
C LYS A 62 -14.43 5.16 16.12
N ALA A 63 -15.43 6.00 16.43
CA ALA A 63 -16.35 6.53 15.44
C ALA A 63 -15.64 7.38 14.38
N GLU A 64 -14.63 8.17 14.75
CA GLU A 64 -13.79 8.92 13.83
C GLU A 64 -13.08 8.02 12.80
N LEU A 65 -12.59 6.87 13.22
CA LEU A 65 -11.96 5.91 12.29
C LEU A 65 -12.99 5.24 11.38
N VAL A 66 -14.15 4.86 11.94
CA VAL A 66 -15.28 4.29 11.20
C VAL A 66 -15.71 5.24 10.09
N GLU A 67 -15.89 6.53 10.37
CA GLU A 67 -16.25 7.56 9.39
C GLU A 67 -15.25 7.63 8.23
N ILE A 68 -13.95 7.60 8.54
CA ILE A 68 -12.90 7.58 7.52
C ILE A 68 -13.02 6.33 6.65
N LEU A 69 -13.20 5.15 7.27
CA LEU A 69 -13.26 3.89 6.55
C LEU A 69 -14.55 3.75 5.71
N ASP A 70 -15.67 4.27 6.18
CA ASP A 70 -16.93 4.32 5.43
C ASP A 70 -16.75 5.14 4.14
N ARG A 71 -16.23 6.35 4.25
CA ARG A 71 -15.95 7.19 3.08
C ARG A 71 -14.95 6.55 2.10
N LEU A 72 -13.91 5.90 2.60
CA LEU A 72 -12.99 5.16 1.73
C LEU A 72 -13.70 4.02 1.01
N LYS A 73 -14.59 3.30 1.70
CA LYS A 73 -15.38 2.23 1.10
C LYS A 73 -16.35 2.76 0.05
N ASP A 74 -17.03 3.87 0.31
CA ASP A 74 -17.99 4.48 -0.62
C ASP A 74 -17.31 4.86 -1.96
N ALA A 75 -16.08 5.39 -1.90
CA ALA A 75 -15.27 5.65 -3.08
C ALA A 75 -14.45 4.42 -3.56
N ASN A 76 -14.87 3.20 -3.25
CA ASN A 76 -14.27 1.95 -3.71
C ASN A 76 -12.76 1.80 -3.47
N PHE A 77 -12.22 2.38 -2.40
CA PHE A 77 -10.89 2.04 -1.91
C PHE A 77 -10.89 0.61 -1.37
N ASN A 78 -9.73 -0.07 -1.46
CA ASN A 78 -9.60 -1.46 -1.04
C ASN A 78 -8.38 -1.74 -0.15
N THR A 79 -7.57 -0.73 0.16
CA THR A 79 -6.37 -0.87 0.98
C THR A 79 -6.17 0.34 1.88
N VAL A 80 -5.97 0.09 3.16
CA VAL A 80 -5.66 1.10 4.17
C VAL A 80 -4.26 0.88 4.71
N LEU A 81 -3.40 1.87 4.57
CA LEU A 81 -2.06 1.90 5.17
C LEU A 81 -2.19 2.62 6.52
N PHE A 82 -2.48 1.84 7.57
CA PHE A 82 -2.77 2.36 8.91
C PHE A 82 -1.49 2.56 9.72
N GLN A 83 -1.19 3.80 10.13
CA GLN A 83 0.04 4.08 10.86
C GLN A 83 0.02 3.45 12.26
N THR A 84 0.76 2.37 12.40
CA THR A 84 0.79 1.49 13.57
C THR A 84 1.98 1.79 14.48
N ARG A 85 3.11 2.17 13.93
CA ARG A 85 4.32 2.61 14.64
C ARG A 85 4.75 3.97 14.13
N THR A 86 4.98 4.91 15.03
CA THR A 86 5.39 6.27 14.67
C THR A 86 6.89 6.50 14.89
N ARG A 87 7.34 6.81 16.11
CA ARG A 87 8.74 7.17 16.40
C ARG A 87 9.23 6.50 17.69
N GLY A 88 9.29 5.16 17.70
CA GLY A 88 9.64 4.37 18.87
C GLY A 88 8.51 4.23 19.86
N ASP A 89 7.29 4.38 19.38
CA ASP A 89 6.02 4.17 20.05
C ASP A 89 4.95 3.67 19.07
N VAL A 90 3.90 3.07 19.55
CA VAL A 90 2.97 2.26 18.75
C VAL A 90 1.50 2.56 19.08
N LEU A 91 0.63 2.12 18.17
CA LEU A 91 -0.83 2.20 18.28
C LEU A 91 -1.46 0.80 18.40
N TYR A 92 -0.78 -0.11 19.08
CA TYR A 92 -1.27 -1.45 19.39
C TYR A 92 -0.71 -1.94 20.73
N ARG A 93 -1.24 -3.02 21.28
CA ARG A 93 -0.75 -3.60 22.54
C ARG A 93 0.58 -4.32 22.35
N SER A 94 1.67 -3.58 22.50
CA SER A 94 3.04 -4.08 22.38
C SER A 94 3.66 -4.36 23.74
N LYS A 95 4.51 -5.41 23.80
CA LYS A 95 5.41 -5.68 24.92
C LYS A 95 6.80 -5.02 24.72
N ILE A 96 7.03 -4.44 23.54
CA ILE A 96 8.33 -3.93 23.10
C ILE A 96 8.37 -2.40 23.14
N GLU A 97 7.41 -1.70 22.58
CA GLU A 97 7.35 -0.24 22.56
C GLU A 97 6.08 0.27 23.23
N PRO A 98 6.12 1.47 23.85
CA PRO A 98 4.97 2.01 24.59
C PRO A 98 3.89 2.55 23.66
N PHE A 99 2.67 2.68 24.15
CA PHE A 99 1.60 3.41 23.46
C PHE A 99 1.98 4.86 23.17
N ASN A 100 1.66 5.30 21.97
CA ASN A 100 1.81 6.69 21.56
C ASN A 100 0.83 7.59 22.35
N SER A 101 1.34 8.76 22.78
CA SER A 101 0.58 9.73 23.56
C SER A 101 -0.60 10.35 22.80
N ILE A 102 -0.66 10.22 21.46
CA ILE A 102 -1.77 10.75 20.67
C ILE A 102 -3.10 10.11 21.07
N LEU A 103 -3.09 8.84 21.49
CA LEU A 103 -4.28 8.08 21.85
C LEU A 103 -4.98 8.64 23.10
N THR A 104 -4.18 9.02 24.13
CA THR A 104 -4.72 9.40 25.44
C THR A 104 -4.28 10.79 25.92
N GLY A 105 -3.35 11.44 25.19
CA GLY A 105 -2.67 12.66 25.65
C GLY A 105 -1.52 12.41 26.63
N LYS A 106 -1.28 11.14 27.02
CA LYS A 106 -0.21 10.73 27.94
C LYS A 106 0.59 9.58 27.34
N THR A 107 1.90 9.64 27.46
CA THR A 107 2.84 8.61 26.97
C THR A 107 2.65 7.30 27.74
N ALA A 108 2.72 6.17 27.03
CA ALA A 108 2.67 4.81 27.57
C ALA A 108 1.38 4.47 28.36
N VAL A 109 0.29 5.19 28.13
CA VAL A 109 -1.02 4.90 28.74
C VAL A 109 -1.88 4.11 27.78
N ASP A 110 -2.41 2.96 28.22
CA ASP A 110 -3.35 2.14 27.46
C ASP A 110 -4.64 2.92 27.20
N PRO A 111 -5.10 3.05 25.95
CA PRO A 111 -6.35 3.74 25.61
C PRO A 111 -7.62 2.97 26.00
N GLY A 112 -7.51 1.80 26.61
CA GLY A 112 -8.64 0.95 26.99
C GLY A 112 -9.16 0.05 25.88
N TYR A 113 -8.53 0.07 24.69
CA TYR A 113 -8.80 -0.83 23.57
C TYR A 113 -7.54 -1.02 22.73
N ASP A 114 -7.58 -1.89 21.75
CA ASP A 114 -6.46 -2.10 20.81
C ASP A 114 -6.77 -1.41 19.48
N PRO A 115 -6.10 -0.28 19.16
CA PRO A 115 -6.37 0.47 17.93
C PRO A 115 -6.11 -0.30 16.64
N LEU A 116 -5.04 -1.11 16.59
CA LEU A 116 -4.73 -1.89 15.39
C LEU A 116 -5.74 -3.02 15.18
N ALA A 117 -6.09 -3.75 16.24
CA ALA A 117 -7.10 -4.80 16.14
C ALA A 117 -8.44 -4.22 15.65
N PHE A 118 -8.85 -3.06 16.19
CA PHE A 118 -10.06 -2.37 15.77
C PHE A 118 -9.98 -1.91 14.30
N ALA A 119 -8.86 -1.34 13.86
CA ALA A 119 -8.68 -0.92 12.47
C ALA A 119 -8.79 -2.10 11.50
N ILE A 120 -8.16 -3.23 11.82
CA ILE A 120 -8.22 -4.46 11.00
C ILE A 120 -9.68 -4.95 10.88
N GLU A 121 -10.36 -5.08 12.02
CA GLU A 121 -11.76 -5.54 12.06
C GLU A 121 -12.65 -4.65 11.18
N GLU A 122 -12.54 -3.34 11.32
CA GLU A 122 -13.36 -2.38 10.58
C GLU A 122 -13.01 -2.32 9.08
N CYS A 123 -11.72 -2.48 8.71
CA CYS A 123 -11.32 -2.63 7.30
C CYS A 123 -11.90 -3.90 6.68
N HIS A 124 -11.78 -5.05 7.36
CA HIS A 124 -12.26 -6.34 6.86
C HIS A 124 -13.78 -6.36 6.68
N LYS A 125 -14.55 -5.76 7.62
CA LYS A 125 -16.02 -5.60 7.48
C LYS A 125 -16.41 -4.86 6.19
N ARG A 126 -15.55 -3.99 5.68
CA ARG A 126 -15.76 -3.20 4.45
C ARG A 126 -15.12 -3.81 3.20
N GLY A 127 -14.55 -5.02 3.33
CA GLY A 127 -13.85 -5.69 2.23
C GLY A 127 -12.51 -5.05 1.87
N MET A 128 -11.90 -4.26 2.77
CA MET A 128 -10.60 -3.61 2.57
C MET A 128 -9.48 -4.36 3.28
N GLU A 129 -8.27 -4.31 2.72
CA GLU A 129 -7.05 -4.73 3.40
C GLU A 129 -6.58 -3.67 4.39
N CYS A 130 -6.01 -4.12 5.52
CA CYS A 130 -5.37 -3.27 6.51
C CYS A 130 -3.88 -3.63 6.62
N HIS A 131 -3.02 -2.73 6.16
CA HIS A 131 -1.58 -2.87 6.27
C HIS A 131 -1.05 -2.09 7.47
N ALA A 132 -0.28 -2.75 8.33
CA ALA A 132 0.38 -2.10 9.45
C ALA A 132 1.53 -1.21 8.93
N TRP A 133 1.32 0.10 8.91
CA TRP A 133 2.35 1.07 8.50
C TRP A 133 3.29 1.38 9.65
N MET A 134 4.56 1.04 9.48
CA MET A 134 5.61 1.14 10.50
C MET A 134 6.74 2.08 10.03
N VAL A 135 6.91 3.21 10.72
CA VAL A 135 8.10 4.06 10.57
C VAL A 135 9.28 3.36 11.20
N ALA A 136 10.29 2.96 10.39
CA ALA A 136 11.31 2.00 10.84
C ALA A 136 12.47 2.64 11.64
N ILE A 137 13.23 3.54 11.04
CA ILE A 137 14.52 4.01 11.57
C ILE A 137 14.41 5.22 12.53
N PRO A 138 13.57 6.26 12.28
CA PRO A 138 13.46 7.41 13.18
C PRO A 138 12.85 7.06 14.55
N LEU A 139 13.39 7.66 15.61
CA LEU A 139 12.92 7.52 17.00
C LEU A 139 12.39 8.84 17.59
N GLY A 140 12.38 9.90 16.78
CA GLY A 140 11.89 11.21 17.15
C GLY A 140 12.92 12.17 17.74
N ASN A 141 12.47 13.39 18.01
CA ASN A 141 13.30 14.44 18.55
C ASN A 141 13.60 14.24 20.05
N ARG A 142 14.53 15.04 20.58
CA ARG A 142 14.96 14.96 22.00
C ARG A 142 13.80 15.08 22.99
N LYS A 143 12.81 15.96 22.70
CA LYS A 143 11.64 16.14 23.57
C LYS A 143 10.76 14.90 23.58
N HIS A 144 10.51 14.33 22.41
CA HIS A 144 9.74 13.09 22.27
C HIS A 144 10.39 11.94 23.06
N VAL A 145 11.70 11.70 22.85
CA VAL A 145 12.46 10.65 23.55
C VAL A 145 12.49 10.88 25.07
N ALA A 146 12.62 12.14 25.51
CA ALA A 146 12.56 12.47 26.93
C ALA A 146 11.20 12.17 27.55
N ASN A 147 10.10 12.45 26.81
CA ASN A 147 8.75 12.14 27.27
C ASN A 147 8.48 10.63 27.38
N LEU A 148 9.13 9.79 26.54
CA LEU A 148 9.07 8.34 26.65
C LEU A 148 9.80 7.82 27.90
N GLY A 149 10.75 8.58 28.44
CA GLY A 149 11.47 8.25 29.66
C GLY A 149 12.15 6.87 29.59
N ASN A 150 11.97 6.05 30.62
CA ASN A 150 12.55 4.70 30.69
C ASN A 150 11.91 3.72 29.66
N ALA A 151 10.75 4.03 29.11
CA ALA A 151 10.11 3.22 28.06
C ALA A 151 10.76 3.42 26.69
N SER A 152 11.57 4.49 26.51
CA SER A 152 12.26 4.77 25.26
C SER A 152 13.24 3.67 24.87
N VAL A 153 13.27 3.32 23.58
CA VAL A 153 14.28 2.40 23.03
C VAL A 153 15.70 2.91 23.22
N THR A 154 15.89 4.24 23.23
CA THR A 154 17.22 4.86 23.47
C THR A 154 17.78 4.58 24.86
N LYS A 155 16.91 4.28 25.83
CA LYS A 155 17.31 3.83 27.19
C LYS A 155 17.47 2.32 27.27
N ARG A 156 16.53 1.57 26.70
CA ARG A 156 16.49 0.11 26.82
C ARG A 156 17.44 -0.62 25.85
N LYS A 157 17.76 -0.02 24.72
CA LYS A 157 18.60 -0.57 23.64
C LYS A 157 19.56 0.49 23.10
N SER A 158 20.24 1.21 23.99
CA SER A 158 21.13 2.34 23.64
C SER A 158 22.18 1.99 22.58
N ALA A 159 22.68 0.75 22.58
CA ALA A 159 23.70 0.27 21.64
C ALA A 159 23.29 0.33 20.16
N ILE A 160 21.98 0.28 19.86
CA ILE A 160 21.47 0.38 18.48
C ILE A 160 20.91 1.76 18.15
N CYS A 161 21.04 2.75 19.05
CA CYS A 161 20.48 4.07 18.90
C CYS A 161 21.56 5.13 18.77
N VAL A 162 21.39 6.06 17.86
CA VAL A 162 22.33 7.18 17.66
C VAL A 162 21.59 8.51 17.61
N PRO A 163 22.13 9.56 18.25
CA PRO A 163 21.67 10.91 18.05
C PRO A 163 22.28 11.47 16.75
N TYR A 164 21.44 12.09 15.92
CA TYR A 164 21.91 12.81 14.74
C TYR A 164 21.12 14.10 14.56
N LYS A 165 21.82 15.22 14.44
CA LYS A 165 21.21 16.55 14.44
C LYS A 165 20.34 16.74 15.72
N ARG A 166 19.03 16.92 15.57
CA ARG A 166 18.12 17.14 16.70
C ARG A 166 17.22 15.93 17.02
N GLU A 167 17.48 14.81 16.37
CA GLU A 167 16.66 13.59 16.47
C GLU A 167 17.49 12.38 16.86
N TYR A 168 16.79 11.30 17.23
CA TYR A 168 17.37 9.98 17.47
C TYR A 168 16.94 9.02 16.37
N PHE A 169 17.83 8.08 16.06
CA PHE A 169 17.61 7.07 15.03
C PHE A 169 18.09 5.71 15.54
N LEU A 170 17.47 4.64 15.05
CA LEU A 170 18.14 3.35 15.03
C LEU A 170 19.35 3.44 14.09
N ASN A 171 20.44 2.76 14.42
CA ASN A 171 21.63 2.71 13.59
C ASN A 171 21.54 1.52 12.61
N PRO A 172 21.32 1.72 11.30
CA PRO A 172 21.24 0.62 10.35
C PRO A 172 22.54 -0.18 10.23
N GLY A 173 23.68 0.46 10.54
CA GLY A 173 25.01 -0.18 10.55
C GLY A 173 25.23 -1.16 11.68
N ASN A 174 24.38 -1.16 12.71
CA ASN A 174 24.46 -2.12 13.81
C ASN A 174 23.61 -3.36 13.51
N PRO A 175 24.20 -4.57 13.45
CA PRO A 175 23.47 -5.80 13.12
C PRO A 175 22.28 -6.11 14.04
N GLN A 176 22.26 -5.62 15.28
CA GLN A 176 21.16 -5.83 16.20
C GLN A 176 19.90 -4.98 15.82
N THR A 177 20.04 -3.98 14.97
CA THR A 177 18.92 -3.16 14.52
C THR A 177 17.89 -3.98 13.74
N LYS A 178 18.30 -4.87 12.84
CA LYS A 178 17.40 -5.73 12.10
C LYS A 178 16.65 -6.71 13.02
N GLU A 179 17.31 -7.24 14.03
CA GLU A 179 16.69 -8.14 15.03
C GLU A 179 15.64 -7.39 15.86
N TYR A 180 15.95 -6.16 16.26
CA TYR A 180 14.99 -5.32 16.98
C TYR A 180 13.75 -5.02 16.13
N LEU A 181 13.93 -4.60 14.88
CA LEU A 181 12.82 -4.34 13.96
C LEU A 181 12.01 -5.61 13.70
N MET A 182 12.68 -6.76 13.52
CA MET A 182 12.00 -8.05 13.34
C MET A 182 11.18 -8.45 14.58
N SER A 183 11.63 -8.12 15.78
CA SER A 183 10.85 -8.40 16.99
C SER A 183 9.52 -7.64 17.02
N LEU A 184 9.48 -6.39 16.56
CA LEU A 184 8.25 -5.59 16.42
C LEU A 184 7.34 -6.15 15.32
N VAL A 185 7.91 -6.50 14.17
CA VAL A 185 7.17 -7.09 13.06
C VAL A 185 6.57 -8.43 13.43
N ARG A 186 7.33 -9.28 14.12
CA ARG A 186 6.85 -10.56 14.64
C ARG A 186 5.65 -10.37 15.55
N GLU A 187 5.71 -9.39 16.47
CA GLU A 187 4.62 -9.09 17.38
C GLU A 187 3.34 -8.71 16.64
N VAL A 188 3.45 -7.94 15.54
CA VAL A 188 2.31 -7.57 14.70
C VAL A 188 1.80 -8.77 13.90
N VAL A 189 2.66 -9.47 13.18
CA VAL A 189 2.26 -10.56 12.26
C VAL A 189 1.69 -11.76 13.02
N GLU A 190 2.25 -12.11 14.19
CA GLU A 190 1.74 -13.24 14.99
C GLU A 190 0.40 -12.95 15.64
N LYS A 191 0.21 -11.72 16.18
CA LYS A 191 -0.95 -11.40 17.01
C LYS A 191 -2.15 -10.91 16.22
N TYR A 192 -1.93 -10.33 15.04
CA TYR A 192 -2.98 -9.66 14.27
C TYR A 192 -3.17 -10.30 12.91
N ASP A 193 -4.38 -10.22 12.38
CA ASP A 193 -4.71 -10.65 11.02
C ASP A 193 -4.48 -9.50 10.02
N VAL A 194 -3.26 -8.94 10.03
CA VAL A 194 -2.86 -7.92 9.05
C VAL A 194 -2.72 -8.53 7.66
N ASP A 195 -3.12 -7.79 6.65
CA ASP A 195 -2.95 -8.17 5.24
C ASP A 195 -1.56 -7.83 4.72
N GLY A 196 -0.90 -6.85 5.34
CA GLY A 196 0.45 -6.43 5.00
C GLY A 196 1.18 -5.72 6.13
N VAL A 197 2.50 -5.64 6.00
CA VAL A 197 3.38 -4.76 6.77
C VAL A 197 4.03 -3.78 5.81
N HIS A 198 3.80 -2.49 6.04
CA HIS A 198 4.24 -1.39 5.19
C HIS A 198 5.32 -0.58 5.91
N PHE A 199 6.56 -0.58 5.39
CA PHE A 199 7.69 0.11 6.02
C PHE A 199 7.92 1.48 5.41
N ASP A 200 7.94 2.48 6.28
CA ASP A 200 8.36 3.84 5.96
C ASP A 200 9.66 4.18 6.66
N TYR A 201 10.38 5.15 6.12
CA TYR A 201 11.70 5.58 6.62
C TYR A 201 12.68 4.41 6.85
N LEU A 202 12.58 3.36 6.05
CA LEU A 202 13.57 2.29 6.02
C LEU A 202 14.77 2.74 5.20
N ARG A 203 15.48 3.73 5.74
CA ARG A 203 16.53 4.49 5.08
C ARG A 203 17.36 5.30 6.08
N TYR A 204 18.54 5.73 5.67
CA TYR A 204 19.27 6.74 6.41
C TYR A 204 18.55 8.10 6.36
N PRO A 205 18.79 8.98 7.37
CA PRO A 205 18.25 10.34 7.33
C PRO A 205 18.81 11.12 6.14
N GLU A 206 18.05 12.14 5.74
CA GLU A 206 18.48 13.03 4.66
C GLU A 206 19.78 13.76 4.99
N ASN A 207 20.60 13.92 3.96
CA ASN A 207 21.91 14.59 4.10
C ASN A 207 22.74 13.98 5.23
N ALA A 208 22.92 12.67 5.24
CA ALA A 208 23.61 11.92 6.28
C ALA A 208 25.14 11.67 6.05
N PRO A 209 25.95 12.55 5.41
CA PRO A 209 27.37 12.24 5.21
C PRO A 209 28.10 12.07 6.55
N ARG A 210 27.63 12.74 7.62
CA ARG A 210 28.19 12.67 8.98
C ARG A 210 27.30 11.88 9.95
N PHE A 211 26.51 10.94 9.46
CA PHE A 211 25.74 10.06 10.34
C PHE A 211 26.70 9.27 11.23
N PRO A 212 26.44 9.13 12.55
CA PRO A 212 27.40 8.61 13.51
C PRO A 212 27.48 7.07 13.51
N ASP A 213 27.79 6.48 12.35
CA ASP A 213 27.98 5.04 12.15
C ASP A 213 29.45 4.62 11.93
N THR A 214 30.40 5.54 12.15
CA THR A 214 31.84 5.32 11.89
C THR A 214 32.38 4.13 12.66
N TYR A 215 31.97 3.91 13.91
CA TYR A 215 32.40 2.78 14.72
C TYR A 215 31.97 1.46 14.08
N ASP A 216 30.70 1.35 13.72
CA ASP A 216 30.15 0.15 13.09
C ASP A 216 30.70 -0.05 11.68
N PHE A 217 30.99 1.02 10.94
CA PHE A 217 31.66 0.94 9.65
C PHE A 217 33.08 0.36 9.78
N ARG A 218 33.84 0.82 10.74
CA ARG A 218 35.20 0.25 11.00
C ARG A 218 35.12 -1.23 11.37
N LYS A 219 34.11 -1.61 12.15
CA LYS A 219 33.95 -2.98 12.64
C LYS A 219 33.37 -3.93 11.58
N TYR A 220 32.41 -3.49 10.78
CA TYR A 220 31.64 -4.34 9.89
C TYR A 220 31.81 -4.00 8.40
N GLY A 221 32.39 -2.86 8.06
CA GLY A 221 32.54 -2.39 6.67
C GLY A 221 33.49 -3.23 5.82
N LYS A 222 34.54 -3.82 6.43
CA LYS A 222 35.49 -4.74 5.76
C LYS A 222 36.09 -4.17 4.46
N GLY A 223 36.52 -2.91 4.45
CA GLY A 223 37.14 -2.27 3.29
C GLY A 223 36.18 -1.85 2.16
N ARG A 224 34.86 -1.99 2.35
CA ARG A 224 33.85 -1.52 1.38
C ARG A 224 33.82 0.01 1.33
N ASP A 225 33.30 0.55 0.23
CA ASP A 225 32.88 1.96 0.16
C ASP A 225 31.77 2.24 1.18
N LEU A 226 31.83 3.41 1.84
CA LEU A 226 30.87 3.77 2.90
C LEU A 226 29.42 3.85 2.37
N ALA A 227 29.22 4.43 1.19
CA ALA A 227 27.88 4.56 0.64
C ALA A 227 27.31 3.19 0.24
N GLN A 228 28.14 2.31 -0.32
CA GLN A 228 27.72 0.94 -0.62
C GLN A 228 27.42 0.15 0.66
N TRP A 229 28.26 0.24 1.68
CA TRP A 229 28.02 -0.42 2.96
C TRP A 229 26.69 0.05 3.63
N ARG A 230 26.37 1.33 3.52
CA ARG A 230 25.08 1.86 4.02
C ARG A 230 23.89 1.29 3.24
N ARG A 231 23.97 1.18 1.91
CA ARG A 231 22.94 0.51 1.09
C ARG A 231 22.80 -0.96 1.46
N ASP A 232 23.93 -1.65 1.62
CA ASP A 232 23.95 -3.06 2.03
C ASP A 232 23.26 -3.27 3.38
N ASN A 233 23.47 -2.37 4.35
CA ASN A 233 22.83 -2.43 5.66
C ASN A 233 21.32 -2.30 5.57
N ILE A 234 20.81 -1.35 4.79
CA ILE A 234 19.37 -1.19 4.58
C ILE A 234 18.81 -2.41 3.85
N THR A 235 19.47 -2.88 2.80
CA THR A 235 19.07 -4.09 2.06
C THR A 235 19.04 -5.33 2.97
N GLU A 236 20.01 -5.48 3.86
CA GLU A 236 20.03 -6.59 4.80
C GLU A 236 18.90 -6.52 5.83
N ILE A 237 18.50 -5.32 6.28
CA ILE A 237 17.33 -5.14 7.13
C ILE A 237 16.08 -5.56 6.35
N VAL A 238 15.88 -5.05 5.13
CA VAL A 238 14.73 -5.40 4.26
C VAL A 238 14.64 -6.91 4.06
N ARG A 239 15.75 -7.54 3.68
CA ARG A 239 15.82 -9.00 3.46
C ARG A 239 15.46 -9.79 4.72
N HIS A 240 15.96 -9.36 5.87
CA HIS A 240 15.70 -10.01 7.16
C HIS A 240 14.21 -9.92 7.53
N LEU A 241 13.61 -8.74 7.38
CA LEU A 241 12.20 -8.50 7.64
C LEU A 241 11.31 -9.29 6.66
N TYR A 242 11.61 -9.25 5.36
CA TYR A 242 10.87 -10.01 4.36
C TYR A 242 10.86 -11.52 4.67
N LYS A 243 12.05 -12.10 4.84
CA LYS A 243 12.17 -13.53 5.17
C LYS A 243 11.45 -13.89 6.47
N GLY A 244 11.55 -13.02 7.48
CA GLY A 244 10.89 -13.22 8.76
C GLY A 244 9.35 -13.21 8.65
N VAL A 245 8.78 -12.26 7.90
CA VAL A 245 7.33 -12.22 7.64
C VAL A 245 6.87 -13.46 6.87
N LYS A 246 7.58 -13.79 5.77
CA LYS A 246 7.20 -14.94 4.92
C LYS A 246 7.31 -16.28 5.66
N ALA A 247 8.23 -16.41 6.61
CA ALA A 247 8.32 -17.60 7.45
C ALA A 247 7.17 -17.72 8.48
N LEU A 248 6.54 -16.60 8.87
CA LEU A 248 5.41 -16.57 9.81
C LEU A 248 4.08 -16.75 9.08
N LYS A 249 3.83 -15.90 8.07
CA LYS A 249 2.61 -15.88 7.26
C LYS A 249 2.97 -15.51 5.82
N PRO A 250 3.15 -16.48 4.91
CA PRO A 250 3.63 -16.23 3.55
C PRO A 250 2.79 -15.24 2.76
N TRP A 251 1.48 -15.21 3.00
CA TRP A 251 0.52 -14.33 2.33
C TRP A 251 0.56 -12.87 2.79
N VAL A 252 1.12 -12.58 3.99
CA VAL A 252 1.21 -11.18 4.47
C VAL A 252 2.15 -10.41 3.57
N LYS A 253 1.61 -9.36 2.93
CA LYS A 253 2.34 -8.50 2.01
C LYS A 253 3.43 -7.72 2.73
N VAL A 254 4.63 -7.68 2.16
CA VAL A 254 5.73 -6.84 2.64
C VAL A 254 5.96 -5.74 1.65
N SER A 255 5.81 -4.50 2.11
CA SER A 255 5.95 -3.33 1.26
C SER A 255 6.80 -2.23 1.90
N THR A 256 7.35 -1.36 1.04
CA THR A 256 8.05 -0.15 1.47
C THR A 256 7.60 1.05 0.65
N CYS A 257 7.74 2.26 1.23
CA CYS A 257 7.57 3.52 0.51
C CYS A 257 8.91 4.26 0.37
N PRO A 258 9.70 3.95 -0.66
CA PRO A 258 10.96 4.64 -0.91
C PRO A 258 10.72 6.06 -1.45
N VAL A 259 11.81 6.85 -1.47
CA VAL A 259 11.82 8.12 -2.19
C VAL A 259 11.43 7.89 -3.65
N GLY A 260 10.53 8.71 -4.17
CA GLY A 260 9.88 8.48 -5.47
C GLY A 260 10.83 8.40 -6.65
N LYS A 261 11.95 9.13 -6.62
CA LYS A 261 13.01 8.97 -7.61
C LYS A 261 14.05 7.98 -7.09
N TYR A 262 14.22 6.85 -7.78
CA TYR A 262 15.25 5.89 -7.40
C TYR A 262 16.65 6.48 -7.58
N ARG A 263 16.96 6.89 -8.81
CA ARG A 263 18.18 7.62 -9.23
C ARG A 263 17.89 8.37 -10.53
N ASP A 264 18.88 9.04 -11.09
CA ASP A 264 18.74 9.65 -12.42
C ASP A 264 18.46 8.56 -13.47
N THR A 265 17.59 8.88 -14.41
CA THR A 265 17.26 8.01 -15.54
C THR A 265 17.82 8.57 -16.84
N SER A 266 18.01 7.72 -17.84
CA SER A 266 18.40 8.15 -19.20
C SER A 266 17.33 9.02 -19.88
N ARG A 267 16.05 8.84 -19.49
CA ARG A 267 14.93 9.65 -20.00
C ARG A 267 14.91 11.06 -19.45
N TYR A 268 15.27 11.20 -18.19
CA TYR A 268 15.27 12.49 -17.53
C TYR A 268 16.33 12.52 -16.41
N PRO A 269 17.45 13.21 -16.64
CA PRO A 269 18.48 13.37 -15.63
C PRO A 269 17.94 14.29 -14.53
N SER A 270 17.49 13.70 -13.44
CA SER A 270 16.99 14.41 -12.27
C SER A 270 18.13 14.63 -11.29
N ARG A 271 18.81 15.73 -11.39
CA ARG A 271 19.82 16.11 -10.40
C ARG A 271 19.19 16.28 -9.01
N GLY A 272 19.82 15.75 -7.96
CA GLY A 272 19.44 16.01 -6.60
C GLY A 272 18.94 14.83 -5.80
N TRP A 273 17.89 15.02 -5.03
CA TRP A 273 17.41 14.10 -4.01
C TRP A 273 16.79 12.82 -4.61
N ASN A 274 17.36 11.68 -4.27
CA ASN A 274 16.91 10.37 -4.74
C ASN A 274 17.16 9.27 -3.70
N ALA A 275 16.54 8.11 -3.90
CA ALA A 275 16.59 6.98 -2.98
C ALA A 275 18.01 6.41 -2.84
N PHE A 276 18.67 6.12 -3.97
CA PHE A 276 19.89 5.35 -4.02
C PHE A 276 21.10 6.11 -3.44
N HIS A 277 21.29 7.37 -3.86
CA HIS A 277 22.48 8.15 -3.46
C HIS A 277 22.27 8.94 -2.18
N THR A 278 21.09 9.52 -1.96
CA THR A 278 20.88 10.48 -0.88
C THR A 278 20.54 9.81 0.46
N VAL A 279 19.75 8.73 0.41
CA VAL A 279 19.24 8.05 1.62
C VAL A 279 19.56 6.56 1.68
N TYR A 280 20.40 6.09 0.73
CA TYR A 280 20.93 4.72 0.68
C TYR A 280 19.86 3.63 0.59
N GLN A 281 18.75 3.90 -0.14
CA GLN A 281 17.71 2.93 -0.45
C GLN A 281 17.95 2.31 -1.83
N ASP A 282 18.39 1.06 -1.89
CA ASP A 282 18.52 0.31 -3.14
C ASP A 282 17.21 -0.44 -3.47
N ALA A 283 16.11 0.32 -3.58
CA ALA A 283 14.78 -0.25 -3.62
C ALA A 283 14.48 -0.99 -4.96
N GLN A 284 15.10 -0.62 -6.07
CA GLN A 284 15.04 -1.44 -7.29
C GLN A 284 15.86 -2.72 -7.16
N GLY A 285 16.99 -2.69 -6.45
CA GLY A 285 17.74 -3.89 -6.06
C GLY A 285 16.89 -4.86 -5.24
N TRP A 286 16.06 -4.35 -4.31
CA TRP A 286 15.14 -5.20 -3.53
C TRP A 286 14.08 -5.88 -4.39
N LEU A 287 13.57 -5.22 -5.42
CA LEU A 287 12.67 -5.82 -6.43
C LEU A 287 13.39 -6.92 -7.21
N GLY A 288 14.63 -6.66 -7.64
CA GLY A 288 15.47 -7.64 -8.35
C GLY A 288 15.80 -8.88 -7.51
N GLU A 289 15.98 -8.72 -6.18
CA GLU A 289 16.18 -9.83 -5.24
C GLU A 289 14.86 -10.53 -4.85
N GLY A 290 13.71 -9.98 -5.22
CA GLY A 290 12.40 -10.52 -4.85
C GLY A 290 12.06 -10.42 -3.37
N ILE A 291 12.62 -9.45 -2.65
CA ILE A 291 12.41 -9.22 -1.21
C ILE A 291 11.42 -8.09 -0.90
N GLN A 292 10.52 -7.84 -1.84
CA GLN A 292 9.33 -6.98 -1.71
C GLN A 292 8.17 -7.63 -2.46
N ASP A 293 6.95 -7.52 -1.94
CA ASP A 293 5.74 -7.87 -2.67
C ASP A 293 5.18 -6.66 -3.40
N GLN A 294 5.22 -5.51 -2.73
CA GLN A 294 4.72 -4.25 -3.22
C GLN A 294 5.73 -3.13 -2.93
N ILE A 295 5.83 -2.15 -3.82
CA ILE A 295 6.57 -0.91 -3.56
C ILE A 295 5.65 0.28 -3.84
N TYR A 296 5.68 1.25 -2.91
CA TYR A 296 4.90 2.49 -2.94
C TYR A 296 5.86 3.70 -3.08
N PRO A 297 6.46 3.94 -4.25
CA PRO A 297 7.37 5.07 -4.41
C PRO A 297 6.63 6.38 -4.11
N MET A 298 7.16 7.21 -3.20
CA MET A 298 6.58 8.51 -2.85
C MET A 298 6.80 9.50 -4.00
N LEU A 299 6.04 9.35 -5.09
CA LEU A 299 6.10 10.18 -6.29
C LEU A 299 5.32 11.48 -6.12
N TYR A 300 5.62 12.22 -5.05
CA TYR A 300 5.02 13.51 -4.72
C TYR A 300 5.60 14.62 -5.60
N PHE A 301 5.50 14.43 -6.91
CA PHE A 301 6.06 15.28 -7.95
C PHE A 301 5.05 15.45 -9.08
N ARG A 302 5.32 16.35 -10.02
CA ARG A 302 4.54 16.54 -11.24
C ARG A 302 5.42 16.64 -12.49
N GLY A 303 4.81 16.46 -13.66
CA GLY A 303 5.47 16.58 -14.95
C GLY A 303 6.68 15.65 -15.08
N ASN A 304 7.80 16.16 -15.58
CA ASN A 304 9.03 15.38 -15.81
C ASN A 304 9.67 14.79 -14.54
N HIS A 305 9.19 15.16 -13.36
CA HIS A 305 9.62 14.57 -12.11
C HIS A 305 8.73 13.42 -11.64
N PHE A 306 7.59 13.19 -12.31
CA PHE A 306 6.67 12.08 -12.05
C PHE A 306 6.75 11.01 -13.14
N TYR A 307 6.35 11.33 -14.36
CA TYR A 307 6.09 10.34 -15.42
C TYR A 307 7.30 9.47 -15.79
N PRO A 308 8.52 9.99 -16.04
CA PRO A 308 9.67 9.15 -16.35
C PRO A 308 10.07 8.21 -15.21
N PHE A 309 9.86 8.65 -13.96
CA PHE A 309 10.21 7.86 -12.78
C PHE A 309 9.17 6.80 -12.47
N ALA A 310 7.88 7.07 -12.71
CA ALA A 310 6.83 6.06 -12.61
C ALA A 310 7.08 4.91 -13.62
N LEU A 311 7.49 5.24 -14.87
CA LEU A 311 7.90 4.24 -15.86
C LEU A 311 9.14 3.46 -15.42
N ASP A 312 10.17 4.15 -14.91
CA ASP A 312 11.39 3.52 -14.41
C ASP A 312 11.09 2.48 -13.32
N TRP A 313 10.18 2.81 -12.38
CA TRP A 313 9.72 1.85 -11.37
C TRP A 313 9.02 0.65 -12.00
N GLN A 314 8.12 0.85 -12.95
CA GLN A 314 7.38 -0.23 -13.61
C GLN A 314 8.32 -1.15 -14.40
N GLU A 315 9.27 -0.60 -15.13
CA GLU A 315 10.25 -1.36 -15.92
C GLU A 315 11.19 -2.19 -15.03
N GLN A 316 11.47 -1.72 -13.81
CA GLN A 316 12.32 -2.41 -12.83
C GLN A 316 11.50 -3.21 -11.80
N SER A 317 10.21 -3.45 -12.05
CA SER A 317 9.31 -4.13 -11.11
C SER A 317 9.68 -5.58 -10.82
N ASN A 318 10.33 -6.26 -11.77
CA ASN A 318 10.62 -7.70 -11.67
C ASN A 318 9.40 -8.55 -11.31
N GLY A 319 8.23 -8.17 -11.86
CA GLY A 319 6.95 -8.83 -11.62
C GLY A 319 6.31 -8.52 -10.26
N ARG A 320 6.88 -7.62 -9.46
CA ARG A 320 6.28 -7.14 -8.19
C ARG A 320 5.34 -5.96 -8.46
N GLN A 321 4.46 -5.69 -7.49
CA GLN A 321 3.43 -4.66 -7.64
C GLN A 321 4.01 -3.28 -7.34
N ILE A 322 3.94 -2.38 -8.34
CA ILE A 322 4.34 -0.98 -8.21
C ILE A 322 3.10 -0.12 -8.03
N ILE A 323 3.04 0.62 -6.91
CA ILE A 323 1.89 1.43 -6.50
C ILE A 323 2.39 2.85 -6.19
N PRO A 324 2.46 3.75 -7.16
CA PRO A 324 2.88 5.12 -6.92
C PRO A 324 2.09 5.81 -5.82
N GLY A 325 2.81 6.43 -4.89
CA GLY A 325 2.23 7.36 -3.94
C GLY A 325 1.99 8.71 -4.59
N LEU A 326 0.75 9.19 -4.54
CA LEU A 326 0.33 10.49 -5.05
C LEU A 326 0.29 11.51 -3.92
N GLY A 327 0.97 12.64 -4.11
CA GLY A 327 1.01 13.74 -3.14
C GLY A 327 -0.22 14.63 -3.23
N ILE A 328 -1.40 14.07 -2.93
CA ILE A 328 -2.68 14.80 -3.02
C ILE A 328 -2.78 15.99 -2.04
N TYR A 329 -1.91 16.03 -1.03
CA TYR A 329 -1.82 17.18 -0.13
C TYR A 329 -1.39 18.46 -0.86
N PHE A 330 -0.70 18.36 -1.98
CA PHE A 330 -0.34 19.50 -2.82
C PHE A 330 -1.53 20.17 -3.53
N LEU A 331 -2.72 19.56 -3.50
CA LEU A 331 -3.95 20.22 -3.92
C LEU A 331 -4.34 21.36 -2.96
N ASP A 332 -3.92 21.30 -1.70
CA ASP A 332 -4.14 22.38 -0.74
C ASP A 332 -3.26 23.59 -1.10
N PRO A 333 -3.85 24.79 -1.24
CA PRO A 333 -3.10 26.01 -1.57
C PRO A 333 -1.96 26.34 -0.61
N SER A 334 -2.05 25.92 0.65
CA SER A 334 -1.02 26.14 1.67
C SER A 334 0.20 25.22 1.51
N GLU A 335 0.06 24.11 0.77
CA GLU A 335 1.09 23.08 0.61
C GLU A 335 1.78 23.14 -0.76
N GLY A 336 1.05 23.29 -1.85
CA GLY A 336 1.65 23.25 -3.18
C GLY A 336 0.81 23.81 -4.31
N ASN A 337 -0.47 24.03 -4.08
CA ASN A 337 -1.43 24.58 -5.03
C ASN A 337 -1.40 23.89 -6.40
N TRP A 338 -1.37 22.54 -6.41
CA TRP A 338 -1.56 21.78 -7.64
C TRP A 338 -3.01 21.86 -8.10
N THR A 339 -3.25 21.64 -9.38
CA THR A 339 -4.60 21.48 -9.91
C THR A 339 -5.05 20.02 -9.83
N LEU A 340 -6.36 19.79 -9.75
CA LEU A 340 -6.94 18.45 -9.76
C LEU A 340 -6.54 17.68 -11.04
N ASP A 341 -6.56 18.32 -12.21
CA ASP A 341 -6.11 17.75 -13.49
C ASP A 341 -4.72 17.09 -13.44
N GLU A 342 -3.80 17.61 -12.62
CA GLU A 342 -2.48 16.99 -12.50
C GLU A 342 -2.57 15.62 -11.83
N VAL A 343 -3.41 15.50 -10.78
CA VAL A 343 -3.64 14.23 -10.08
C VAL A 343 -4.39 13.24 -10.98
N GLU A 344 -5.41 13.71 -11.70
CA GLU A 344 -6.16 12.89 -12.67
C GLU A 344 -5.25 12.35 -13.77
N ARG A 345 -4.41 13.20 -14.37
CA ARG A 345 -3.42 12.77 -15.37
C ARG A 345 -2.47 11.71 -14.81
N GLN A 346 -2.02 11.84 -13.56
CA GLN A 346 -1.17 10.85 -12.90
C GLN A 346 -1.91 9.51 -12.75
N MET A 347 -3.16 9.53 -12.31
CA MET A 347 -3.99 8.33 -12.16
C MET A 347 -4.24 7.63 -13.50
N HIS A 348 -4.60 8.37 -14.55
CA HIS A 348 -4.75 7.82 -15.90
C HIS A 348 -3.43 7.26 -16.45
N PHE A 349 -2.31 7.93 -16.21
CA PHE A 349 -0.99 7.44 -16.61
C PHE A 349 -0.66 6.09 -15.93
N ILE A 350 -0.94 5.95 -14.66
CA ILE A 350 -0.75 4.71 -13.90
C ILE A 350 -1.53 3.56 -14.53
N ARG A 351 -2.81 3.75 -14.84
CA ARG A 351 -3.64 2.73 -15.52
C ARG A 351 -3.15 2.40 -16.92
N THR A 352 -2.86 3.42 -17.74
CA THR A 352 -2.38 3.25 -19.11
C THR A 352 -1.10 2.44 -19.18
N HIS A 353 -0.20 2.62 -18.20
CA HIS A 353 1.09 1.92 -18.16
C HIS A 353 1.05 0.66 -17.28
N LYS A 354 -0.15 0.20 -16.88
CA LYS A 354 -0.38 -1.06 -16.17
C LYS A 354 0.42 -1.19 -14.86
N LEU A 355 0.61 -0.10 -14.13
CA LEU A 355 1.05 -0.17 -12.76
C LEU A 355 -0.05 -0.81 -11.91
N ALA A 356 0.30 -1.39 -10.77
CA ALA A 356 -0.64 -2.18 -9.98
C ALA A 356 -1.75 -1.36 -9.28
N GLY A 357 -1.67 -0.06 -9.34
CA GLY A 357 -2.61 0.88 -8.72
C GLY A 357 -1.91 2.11 -8.17
N GLN A 358 -2.56 2.83 -7.28
CA GLN A 358 -2.02 4.04 -6.65
C GLN A 358 -2.40 4.16 -5.18
N ALA A 359 -1.63 4.97 -4.45
CA ALA A 359 -1.87 5.27 -3.04
C ALA A 359 -1.90 6.79 -2.81
N HIS A 360 -2.87 7.25 -2.02
CA HIS A 360 -3.13 8.68 -1.81
C HIS A 360 -2.55 9.14 -0.46
N TYR A 361 -1.59 10.04 -0.47
CA TYR A 361 -1.05 10.64 0.73
C TYR A 361 -1.60 12.06 0.91
N ARG A 362 -2.51 12.25 1.85
CA ARG A 362 -3.05 11.38 2.89
C ARG A 362 -4.58 11.54 2.97
N VAL A 363 -5.22 10.71 3.78
CA VAL A 363 -6.69 10.59 3.86
C VAL A 363 -7.41 11.90 4.19
N LYS A 364 -6.81 12.82 4.97
CA LYS A 364 -7.41 14.14 5.25
C LYS A 364 -7.94 14.83 4.00
N TYR A 365 -7.16 14.84 2.91
CA TYR A 365 -7.51 15.58 1.69
C TYR A 365 -8.62 14.89 0.88
N LEU A 366 -8.84 13.59 1.13
CA LEU A 366 -10.02 12.87 0.66
C LEU A 366 -11.25 13.23 1.49
N MET A 367 -11.10 13.26 2.84
CA MET A 367 -12.20 13.62 3.75
C MET A 367 -12.68 15.06 3.54
N ASP A 368 -11.74 15.97 3.30
CA ASP A 368 -12.01 17.39 3.04
C ASP A 368 -12.50 17.64 1.60
N ASN A 369 -12.53 16.61 0.74
CA ASN A 369 -12.86 16.71 -0.69
C ASN A 369 -12.09 17.85 -1.39
N THR A 370 -10.78 17.91 -1.13
CA THR A 370 -9.94 19.03 -1.58
C THR A 370 -9.98 19.16 -3.10
N GLN A 371 -10.42 20.31 -3.60
CA GLN A 371 -10.68 20.62 -5.02
C GLN A 371 -11.64 19.63 -5.73
N GLY A 372 -12.50 18.90 -5.01
CA GLY A 372 -13.41 17.91 -5.61
C GLY A 372 -12.76 16.55 -5.90
N LEU A 373 -11.58 16.26 -5.37
CA LEU A 373 -10.87 15.00 -5.63
C LEU A 373 -11.69 13.76 -5.22
N TYR A 374 -12.39 13.83 -4.09
CA TYR A 374 -13.19 12.71 -3.62
C TYR A 374 -14.34 12.41 -4.59
N ASP A 375 -15.05 13.44 -5.08
CA ASP A 375 -16.15 13.31 -6.03
C ASP A 375 -15.64 12.68 -7.34
N VAL A 376 -14.49 13.14 -7.87
CA VAL A 376 -13.87 12.53 -9.07
C VAL A 376 -13.52 11.05 -8.86
N LEU A 377 -13.02 10.69 -7.68
CA LEU A 377 -12.72 9.29 -7.38
C LEU A 377 -13.99 8.43 -7.33
N GLU A 378 -15.04 8.90 -6.64
CA GLU A 378 -16.28 8.16 -6.44
C GLU A 378 -17.10 8.06 -7.74
N GLU A 379 -17.26 9.17 -8.47
CA GLU A 379 -18.18 9.29 -9.59
C GLU A 379 -17.57 8.95 -10.95
N ASP A 380 -16.23 9.16 -11.13
CA ASP A 380 -15.59 9.04 -12.44
C ASP A 380 -14.49 7.98 -12.49
N PHE A 381 -13.63 7.90 -11.46
CA PHE A 381 -12.42 7.09 -11.56
C PHE A 381 -12.52 5.71 -10.89
N TYR A 382 -13.18 5.60 -9.74
CA TYR A 382 -13.39 4.35 -8.99
C TYR A 382 -14.87 3.91 -9.00
N THR A 383 -15.55 4.05 -10.12
CA THR A 383 -17.00 3.82 -10.29
C THR A 383 -17.45 2.39 -9.95
N ALA A 384 -16.55 1.43 -9.92
CA ALA A 384 -16.81 0.04 -9.53
C ALA A 384 -15.76 -0.47 -8.54
N PRO A 385 -16.06 -1.48 -7.71
CA PRO A 385 -15.07 -2.12 -6.86
C PRO A 385 -13.90 -2.72 -7.65
N ALA A 386 -12.75 -2.89 -7.00
CA ALA A 386 -11.62 -3.61 -7.58
C ALA A 386 -11.07 -4.62 -6.58
N LEU A 387 -10.68 -5.79 -7.07
CA LEU A 387 -10.00 -6.81 -6.30
C LEU A 387 -8.50 -6.50 -6.19
N GLN A 388 -7.87 -7.09 -5.20
CA GLN A 388 -6.41 -7.03 -5.06
C GLN A 388 -5.74 -7.85 -6.18
N PRO A 389 -4.68 -7.33 -6.81
CA PRO A 389 -3.89 -8.12 -7.74
C PRO A 389 -3.22 -9.30 -7.04
N ALA A 390 -3.18 -10.47 -7.68
CA ALA A 390 -2.56 -11.66 -7.15
C ALA A 390 -1.04 -11.54 -6.94
N MET A 391 -0.50 -12.39 -6.08
CA MET A 391 0.94 -12.52 -5.81
C MET A 391 1.46 -13.88 -6.31
N PRO A 392 1.57 -14.10 -7.64
CA PRO A 392 1.93 -15.40 -8.21
C PRO A 392 3.34 -15.87 -7.85
N TRP A 393 4.20 -14.99 -7.35
CA TRP A 393 5.53 -15.33 -6.82
C TRP A 393 5.50 -15.97 -5.42
N ILE A 394 4.35 -15.94 -4.74
CA ILE A 394 4.11 -16.63 -3.46
C ILE A 394 3.29 -17.89 -3.70
N ASP A 395 2.13 -17.74 -4.35
CA ASP A 395 1.24 -18.81 -4.75
C ASP A 395 0.53 -18.39 -6.05
N ASN A 396 0.41 -19.33 -6.99
CA ASN A 396 -0.26 -19.14 -8.28
C ASN A 396 -1.38 -20.17 -8.51
N VAL A 397 -1.80 -20.89 -7.48
CA VAL A 397 -2.83 -21.91 -7.54
C VAL A 397 -4.12 -21.37 -6.91
N PRO A 398 -5.16 -21.08 -7.70
CA PRO A 398 -6.41 -20.60 -7.13
C PRO A 398 -7.11 -21.70 -6.30
N PRO A 399 -7.95 -21.30 -5.32
CA PRO A 399 -8.78 -22.23 -4.60
C PRO A 399 -9.77 -22.94 -5.53
N THR A 400 -10.37 -24.03 -5.07
CA THR A 400 -11.47 -24.68 -5.81
C THR A 400 -12.65 -23.72 -5.96
N ALA A 401 -13.44 -23.90 -7.02
CA ALA A 401 -14.70 -23.15 -7.15
C ALA A 401 -15.66 -23.52 -6.01
N PRO A 402 -16.43 -22.55 -5.45
CA PRO A 402 -17.58 -22.86 -4.60
C PRO A 402 -18.60 -23.71 -5.37
N THR A 403 -19.47 -24.41 -4.67
CA THR A 403 -20.49 -25.24 -5.33
C THR A 403 -21.87 -25.05 -4.71
N ARG A 404 -22.94 -25.45 -5.44
CA ARG A 404 -24.33 -25.46 -4.95
C ARG A 404 -24.83 -24.10 -4.48
N LEU A 405 -24.60 -23.05 -5.28
CA LEU A 405 -25.15 -21.73 -4.99
C LEU A 405 -26.68 -21.80 -4.96
N THR A 406 -27.24 -21.38 -3.83
CA THR A 406 -28.69 -21.21 -3.65
C THR A 406 -29.00 -19.73 -3.51
N VAL A 407 -29.99 -19.26 -4.26
CA VAL A 407 -30.44 -17.87 -4.27
C VAL A 407 -31.89 -17.83 -3.80
N THR A 408 -32.15 -17.27 -2.63
CA THR A 408 -33.49 -17.16 -2.04
C THR A 408 -33.90 -15.69 -1.94
N ARG A 409 -35.01 -15.35 -2.59
CA ARG A 409 -35.61 -14.00 -2.46
C ARG A 409 -36.48 -13.96 -1.21
N LEU A 410 -36.17 -13.07 -0.30
CA LEU A 410 -36.89 -12.93 0.96
C LEU A 410 -38.11 -12.00 0.80
N PRO A 411 -39.15 -12.15 1.66
CA PRO A 411 -40.35 -11.33 1.60
C PRO A 411 -40.14 -9.82 1.77
N ASP A 412 -39.05 -9.44 2.45
CA ASP A 412 -38.63 -8.06 2.70
C ASP A 412 -37.84 -7.44 1.52
N GLY A 413 -37.68 -8.18 0.41
CA GLY A 413 -36.97 -7.74 -0.78
C GLY A 413 -35.47 -8.01 -0.77
N TYR A 414 -34.91 -8.54 0.33
CA TYR A 414 -33.52 -8.97 0.37
C TYR A 414 -33.32 -10.26 -0.42
N ILE A 415 -32.08 -10.52 -0.81
CA ILE A 415 -31.69 -11.76 -1.51
C ILE A 415 -30.61 -12.45 -0.70
N HIS A 416 -30.97 -13.63 -0.19
CA HIS A 416 -30.06 -14.48 0.56
C HIS A 416 -29.36 -15.45 -0.38
N LEU A 417 -28.05 -15.51 -0.32
CA LEU A 417 -27.15 -16.34 -1.07
C LEU A 417 -26.45 -17.32 -0.11
N SER A 418 -26.42 -18.59 -0.45
CA SER A 418 -25.64 -19.59 0.30
C SER A 418 -24.98 -20.56 -0.67
N TRP A 419 -23.82 -21.10 -0.30
CA TRP A 419 -23.02 -21.99 -1.14
C TRP A 419 -22.22 -22.98 -0.29
N MET A 420 -21.71 -24.05 -0.92
CA MET A 420 -20.77 -24.95 -0.28
C MET A 420 -19.34 -24.37 -0.36
N PRO A 421 -18.52 -24.54 0.70
CA PRO A 421 -17.22 -23.90 0.80
C PRO A 421 -16.24 -24.37 -0.27
N ALA A 422 -15.40 -23.46 -0.71
CA ALA A 422 -14.18 -23.74 -1.47
C ALA A 422 -13.08 -24.29 -0.54
N THR A 423 -12.13 -24.99 -1.12
CA THR A 423 -10.91 -25.45 -0.44
C THR A 423 -9.68 -24.87 -1.14
N ASP A 424 -8.64 -24.66 -0.36
CA ASP A 424 -7.34 -24.20 -0.84
C ASP A 424 -6.30 -25.32 -0.72
N ASN A 425 -5.24 -25.25 -1.52
CA ASN A 425 -4.10 -26.17 -1.44
C ASN A 425 -3.27 -25.94 -0.15
N ASP A 426 -3.26 -24.71 0.39
CA ASP A 426 -2.72 -24.40 1.71
C ASP A 426 -3.82 -24.48 2.78
N LYS A 427 -3.71 -25.47 3.65
CA LYS A 427 -4.68 -25.71 4.75
C LYS A 427 -4.80 -24.54 5.74
N HIS A 428 -3.81 -23.66 5.78
CA HIS A 428 -3.83 -22.46 6.63
C HIS A 428 -4.51 -21.27 5.93
N ASN A 429 -4.83 -21.40 4.66
CA ASN A 429 -5.45 -20.37 3.85
C ASN A 429 -6.96 -20.64 3.73
N VAL A 430 -7.75 -19.94 4.54
CA VAL A 430 -9.23 -19.99 4.43
C VAL A 430 -9.65 -19.00 3.36
N PRO A 431 -10.20 -19.43 2.21
CA PRO A 431 -10.64 -18.55 1.16
C PRO A 431 -11.76 -17.61 1.63
N THR A 432 -11.73 -16.39 1.13
CA THR A 432 -12.86 -15.45 1.16
C THR A 432 -13.59 -15.51 -0.17
N TYR A 433 -14.77 -14.86 -0.24
CA TYR A 433 -15.59 -14.96 -1.44
C TYR A 433 -15.87 -13.58 -2.04
N VAL A 434 -16.02 -13.57 -3.37
CA VAL A 434 -16.52 -12.43 -4.13
C VAL A 434 -17.91 -12.79 -4.65
N ILE A 435 -18.85 -11.91 -4.38
CA ILE A 435 -20.25 -12.04 -4.83
C ILE A 435 -20.44 -11.17 -6.06
N TYR A 436 -20.90 -11.78 -7.13
CA TYR A 436 -21.23 -11.08 -8.37
C TYR A 436 -22.73 -11.12 -8.62
N GLY A 437 -23.28 -10.04 -9.18
CA GLY A 437 -24.67 -9.97 -9.61
C GLY A 437 -24.81 -9.18 -10.90
N SER A 438 -25.67 -9.68 -11.80
CA SER A 438 -25.93 -9.07 -13.10
C SER A 438 -27.41 -9.21 -13.49
N ASP A 439 -27.85 -8.41 -14.44
CA ASP A 439 -29.16 -8.52 -15.10
C ASP A 439 -29.08 -9.40 -16.34
N THR A 440 -27.89 -9.82 -16.76
CA THR A 440 -27.62 -10.71 -17.89
C THR A 440 -27.04 -12.04 -17.41
N TYR A 441 -27.32 -13.15 -18.13
CA TYR A 441 -26.80 -14.47 -17.89
C TYR A 441 -25.97 -14.95 -19.09
N PRO A 442 -24.82 -15.58 -18.87
CA PRO A 442 -24.14 -15.79 -17.58
C PRO A 442 -23.63 -14.47 -16.98
N VAL A 443 -23.40 -14.47 -15.65
CA VAL A 443 -22.80 -13.33 -14.96
C VAL A 443 -21.33 -13.18 -15.39
N ASP A 444 -20.99 -12.07 -16.01
CA ASP A 444 -19.64 -11.75 -16.42
C ASP A 444 -18.81 -11.31 -15.20
N THR A 445 -17.94 -12.19 -14.71
CA THR A 445 -17.05 -11.90 -13.60
C THR A 445 -15.81 -11.10 -14.00
N SER A 446 -15.58 -10.87 -15.29
CA SER A 446 -14.50 -9.98 -15.75
C SER A 446 -14.89 -8.50 -15.63
N ASN A 447 -16.19 -8.18 -15.61
CA ASN A 447 -16.69 -6.84 -15.43
C ASN A 447 -16.80 -6.49 -13.93
N PRO A 448 -15.98 -5.54 -13.42
CA PRO A 448 -16.00 -5.14 -12.01
C PRO A 448 -17.31 -4.51 -11.54
N GLU A 449 -18.15 -3.98 -12.44
CA GLU A 449 -19.47 -3.44 -12.10
C GLU A 449 -20.43 -4.52 -11.58
N ASN A 450 -20.13 -5.78 -11.85
CA ASN A 450 -20.90 -6.91 -11.34
C ASN A 450 -20.47 -7.34 -9.92
N ILE A 451 -19.39 -6.78 -9.35
CA ILE A 451 -18.97 -7.08 -7.98
C ILE A 451 -19.93 -6.40 -7.00
N ILE A 452 -20.65 -7.21 -6.22
CA ILE A 452 -21.55 -6.76 -5.15
C ILE A 452 -20.79 -6.67 -3.81
N ALA A 453 -19.99 -7.69 -3.51
CA ALA A 453 -19.21 -7.75 -2.29
C ALA A 453 -17.91 -8.53 -2.51
N GLN A 454 -16.88 -8.16 -1.76
CA GLN A 454 -15.58 -8.83 -1.78
C GLN A 454 -15.11 -9.13 -0.35
N ARG A 455 -14.18 -10.09 -0.20
CA ARG A 455 -13.66 -10.56 1.08
C ARG A 455 -14.75 -11.07 2.04
N VAL A 456 -15.85 -11.60 1.50
CA VAL A 456 -16.94 -12.18 2.28
C VAL A 456 -16.42 -13.42 3.00
N GLN A 457 -16.56 -13.43 4.32
CA GLN A 457 -16.22 -14.58 5.16
C GLN A 457 -17.42 -15.49 5.34
N GLY A 458 -17.19 -16.81 5.48
CA GLY A 458 -18.26 -17.78 5.57
C GLY A 458 -18.87 -18.16 4.21
N THR A 459 -20.01 -18.82 4.23
CA THR A 459 -20.64 -19.42 3.04
C THR A 459 -22.05 -18.91 2.77
N GLU A 460 -22.33 -17.71 3.25
CA GLU A 460 -23.62 -17.03 3.05
C GLU A 460 -23.44 -15.53 2.94
N TYR A 461 -24.32 -14.87 2.22
CA TYR A 461 -24.35 -13.43 2.07
C TYR A 461 -25.79 -12.95 1.83
N THR A 462 -26.18 -11.85 2.47
CA THR A 462 -27.47 -11.22 2.22
C THR A 462 -27.28 -9.92 1.45
N TYR A 463 -27.72 -9.92 0.20
CA TYR A 463 -27.70 -8.75 -0.65
C TYR A 463 -28.93 -7.89 -0.36
N ALA A 464 -28.66 -6.61 -0.03
CA ALA A 464 -29.68 -5.58 0.18
C ALA A 464 -29.70 -4.64 -1.03
N PRO A 465 -30.61 -4.79 -2.01
CA PRO A 465 -30.68 -3.85 -3.11
C PRO A 465 -31.14 -2.47 -2.60
N ILE A 466 -30.59 -1.40 -3.17
CA ILE A 466 -30.94 -0.01 -2.80
C ILE A 466 -32.47 0.21 -2.96
N ARG A 467 -33.04 -0.41 -3.99
CA ARG A 467 -34.50 -0.47 -4.24
C ARG A 467 -34.83 -1.84 -4.80
N PHE A 468 -36.01 -2.40 -4.49
CA PHE A 468 -36.37 -3.75 -4.92
C PHE A 468 -36.33 -3.94 -6.45
N TRP A 469 -36.58 -2.88 -7.23
CA TRP A 469 -36.53 -2.93 -8.69
C TRP A 469 -35.12 -2.75 -9.28
N THR A 470 -34.11 -2.45 -8.45
CA THR A 470 -32.71 -2.45 -8.84
C THR A 470 -32.00 -3.74 -8.42
N ALA A 471 -32.74 -4.70 -7.87
CA ALA A 471 -32.20 -5.99 -7.49
C ALA A 471 -31.68 -6.76 -8.71
N LYS A 472 -30.44 -7.22 -8.65
CA LYS A 472 -29.84 -8.04 -9.69
C LYS A 472 -30.63 -9.36 -9.87
N ARG A 473 -30.62 -9.90 -11.08
CA ARG A 473 -31.39 -11.11 -11.44
C ARG A 473 -30.61 -12.39 -11.26
N TYR A 474 -29.34 -12.37 -11.65
CA TYR A 474 -28.45 -13.51 -11.67
C TYR A 474 -27.27 -13.27 -10.75
N PHE A 475 -26.82 -14.32 -10.09
CA PHE A 475 -25.69 -14.24 -9.14
C PHE A 475 -24.71 -15.37 -9.41
N THR A 476 -23.46 -15.13 -9.11
CA THR A 476 -22.43 -16.16 -8.99
C THR A 476 -21.44 -15.79 -7.88
N VAL A 477 -20.68 -16.77 -7.45
CA VAL A 477 -19.70 -16.61 -6.37
C VAL A 477 -18.38 -17.20 -6.82
N THR A 478 -17.30 -16.54 -6.55
CA THR A 478 -15.93 -17.05 -6.67
C THR A 478 -15.28 -17.08 -5.30
N ALA A 479 -14.25 -17.91 -5.14
CA ALA A 479 -13.41 -17.93 -3.95
C ALA A 479 -12.08 -17.25 -4.27
N VAL A 480 -11.54 -16.52 -3.30
CA VAL A 480 -10.25 -15.84 -3.40
C VAL A 480 -9.39 -16.23 -2.21
N ASP A 481 -8.16 -16.69 -2.48
CA ASP A 481 -7.18 -17.01 -1.45
C ASP A 481 -6.52 -15.75 -0.88
N ARG A 482 -5.63 -15.94 0.09
CA ARG A 482 -4.90 -14.83 0.71
C ARG A 482 -3.79 -14.25 -0.19
N CYS A 483 -3.43 -14.93 -1.28
CA CYS A 483 -2.48 -14.45 -2.28
C CYS A 483 -3.17 -13.69 -3.43
N GLY A 484 -4.50 -13.62 -3.44
CA GLY A 484 -5.31 -12.91 -4.43
C GLY A 484 -5.66 -13.77 -5.65
N ASN A 485 -5.42 -15.09 -5.63
CA ASN A 485 -5.85 -15.98 -6.71
C ASN A 485 -7.35 -16.20 -6.61
N GLU A 486 -8.07 -15.96 -7.69
CA GLU A 486 -9.51 -16.11 -7.80
C GLU A 486 -9.87 -17.41 -8.52
N SER A 487 -10.81 -18.16 -7.95
CA SER A 487 -11.30 -19.41 -8.52
C SER A 487 -12.20 -19.19 -9.75
N GLU A 488 -12.51 -20.28 -10.43
CA GLU A 488 -13.66 -20.35 -11.33
C GLU A 488 -14.97 -20.00 -10.58
N THR A 489 -16.01 -19.67 -11.34
CA THR A 489 -17.35 -19.38 -10.81
C THR A 489 -18.00 -20.60 -10.16
N CYS A 490 -18.90 -20.35 -9.22
CA CYS A 490 -19.68 -21.40 -8.55
C CYS A 490 -20.40 -22.32 -9.55
N ARG A 491 -20.29 -23.63 -9.32
CA ARG A 491 -20.91 -24.69 -10.10
C ARG A 491 -22.14 -25.27 -9.42
#